data_2ad5cc96dcf3f3a32fe43a9cca230e7c
#
_entry.id   2ad5cc96dcf3f3a32fe43a9cca230e7c
#
_cell.length_a   1.000
_cell.length_b   1.000
_cell.length_c   1.000
_cell.angle_alpha   90.00
_cell.angle_beta   90.00
_cell.angle_gamma   90.00
#
_symmetry.space_group_name_H-M   'P 1'
#
loop_
_entity.id
_entity.type
_entity.pdbx_description
1 polymer ?
#
loop_
_entity_poly.entity_id
_entity_poly.type
_entity_poly.pdbx_seq_one_letter_code
_entity_poly.pdbx_strand_id
1 'polypeptide(L)'
;MNRKDAYRIAIEAEIRSQNLYKALAKSFKNEETTQFYSQLMLYEKDHEMKVRGLYAQEFPHEKLKLVGKLDMQMEGLELGDPKAVLEFAISREELAQKIYLKLAEQSEDASTKALLKQLAAEEEQHKELLYAEIEKIQGLLKWFDRSELDGFMEH
;
A
#
# COMPACT_ATOMS: atom_id res chain seq x y z
N MET A 1 16.46 13.35 -8.22
CA MET A 1 16.57 12.02 -7.63
C MET A 1 17.10 11.06 -8.66
N ASN A 2 18.18 10.36 -8.36
CA ASN A 2 18.77 9.40 -9.29
C ASN A 2 18.03 8.05 -9.19
N ARG A 3 18.29 7.15 -10.14
CA ARG A 3 17.61 5.86 -10.22
C ARG A 3 17.88 4.98 -9.01
N LYS A 4 19.09 5.00 -8.49
CA LYS A 4 19.46 4.20 -7.33
C LYS A 4 18.63 4.62 -6.10
N ASP A 5 18.50 5.93 -5.88
CA ASP A 5 17.67 6.46 -4.80
C ASP A 5 16.18 6.13 -5.03
N ALA A 6 15.72 6.20 -6.28
CA ALA A 6 14.33 5.89 -6.60
C ALA A 6 14.00 4.43 -6.28
N TYR A 7 14.89 3.49 -6.62
CA TYR A 7 14.71 2.08 -6.24
C TYR A 7 14.68 1.90 -4.73
N ARG A 8 15.60 2.55 -4.03
CA ARG A 8 15.65 2.48 -2.56
C ARG A 8 14.34 2.99 -1.95
N ILE A 9 13.87 4.14 -2.41
CA ILE A 9 12.64 4.74 -1.89
C ILE A 9 11.44 3.84 -2.18
N ALA A 10 11.39 3.24 -3.38
CA ALA A 10 10.32 2.32 -3.75
C ALA A 10 10.31 1.09 -2.83
N ILE A 11 11.49 0.50 -2.59
CA ILE A 11 11.61 -0.67 -1.73
C ILE A 11 11.20 -0.33 -0.30
N GLU A 12 11.65 0.81 0.22
CA GLU A 12 11.24 1.27 1.55
C GLU A 12 9.74 1.50 1.63
N ALA A 13 9.14 2.06 0.58
CA ALA A 13 7.70 2.28 0.52
C ALA A 13 6.93 0.95 0.57
N GLU A 14 7.41 -0.08 -0.14
CA GLU A 14 6.79 -1.40 -0.13
C GLU A 14 6.87 -2.05 1.26
N ILE A 15 8.00 -1.90 1.94
CA ILE A 15 8.16 -2.44 3.29
C ILE A 15 7.23 -1.72 4.27
N ARG A 16 7.13 -0.39 4.17
CA ARG A 16 6.22 0.38 5.02
C ARG A 16 4.77 -0.01 4.79
N SER A 17 4.39 -0.24 3.54
CA SER A 17 3.04 -0.69 3.20
C SER A 17 2.74 -2.08 3.77
N GLN A 18 3.72 -3.00 3.70
CA GLN A 18 3.58 -4.32 4.33
C GLN A 18 3.32 -4.19 5.83
N ASN A 19 4.08 -3.33 6.50
CA ASN A 19 3.94 -3.12 7.94
C ASN A 19 2.59 -2.48 8.28
N LEU A 20 2.11 -1.57 7.45
CA LEU A 20 0.79 -0.96 7.61
C LEU A 20 -0.32 -2.01 7.50
N TYR A 21 -0.31 -2.81 6.44
CA TYR A 21 -1.34 -3.82 6.23
C TYR A 21 -1.29 -4.92 7.28
N LYS A 22 -0.08 -5.28 7.73
CA LYS A 22 0.08 -6.23 8.82
C LYS A 22 -0.57 -5.72 10.11
N ALA A 23 -0.36 -4.44 10.43
CA ALA A 23 -0.97 -3.82 11.62
C ALA A 23 -2.49 -3.74 11.47
N LEU A 24 -2.98 -3.40 10.28
CA LEU A 24 -4.42 -3.37 10.01
C LEU A 24 -5.04 -4.75 10.16
N ALA A 25 -4.38 -5.79 9.63
CA ALA A 25 -4.86 -7.17 9.76
C ALA A 25 -5.00 -7.59 11.22
N LYS A 26 -4.09 -7.14 12.07
CA LYS A 26 -4.13 -7.46 13.52
C LYS A 26 -5.16 -6.65 14.28
N SER A 27 -5.55 -5.48 13.77
CA SER A 27 -6.43 -4.55 14.47
C SER A 27 -7.91 -4.91 14.36
N PHE A 28 -8.27 -5.72 13.40
CA PHE A 28 -9.66 -6.09 13.16
C PHE A 28 -9.91 -7.54 13.58
N LYS A 29 -11.06 -7.77 14.22
CA LYS A 29 -11.46 -9.12 14.65
C LYS A 29 -12.24 -9.86 13.58
N ASN A 30 -12.70 -9.16 12.55
CA ASN A 30 -13.44 -9.75 11.46
C ASN A 30 -12.47 -10.50 10.55
N GLU A 31 -12.72 -11.80 10.37
CA GLU A 31 -11.84 -12.67 9.59
C GLU A 31 -11.71 -12.21 8.13
N GLU A 32 -12.81 -11.80 7.52
CA GLU A 32 -12.81 -11.31 6.14
C GLU A 32 -11.92 -10.08 5.97
N THR A 33 -12.03 -9.13 6.90
CA THR A 33 -11.21 -7.92 6.90
C THR A 33 -9.74 -8.24 7.14
N THR A 34 -9.46 -9.14 8.09
CA THR A 34 -8.10 -9.61 8.36
C THR A 34 -7.48 -10.25 7.12
N GLN A 35 -8.23 -11.09 6.42
CA GLN A 35 -7.74 -11.73 5.19
C GLN A 35 -7.50 -10.72 4.09
N PHE A 36 -8.35 -9.70 3.98
CA PHE A 36 -8.19 -8.63 2.98
C PHE A 36 -6.83 -7.91 3.15
N TYR A 37 -6.52 -7.47 4.38
CA TYR A 37 -5.26 -6.78 4.63
C TYR A 37 -4.06 -7.73 4.56
N SER A 38 -4.21 -8.97 4.99
CA SER A 38 -3.15 -9.97 4.86
C SER A 38 -2.80 -10.22 3.39
N GLN A 39 -3.81 -10.24 2.51
CA GLN A 39 -3.60 -10.41 1.08
C GLN A 39 -2.87 -9.21 0.48
N LEU A 40 -3.26 -8.00 0.87
CA LEU A 40 -2.56 -6.78 0.43
C LEU A 40 -1.09 -6.79 0.88
N MET A 41 -0.84 -7.23 2.10
CA MET A 41 0.53 -7.37 2.61
C MET A 41 1.36 -8.29 1.72
N LEU A 42 0.80 -9.42 1.30
CA LEU A 42 1.50 -10.37 0.43
C LEU A 42 1.78 -9.78 -0.96
N TYR A 43 0.84 -9.00 -1.50
CA TYR A 43 1.07 -8.32 -2.77
C TYR A 43 2.22 -7.32 -2.66
N GLU A 44 2.28 -6.56 -1.56
CA GLU A 44 3.38 -5.60 -1.36
C GLU A 44 4.72 -6.32 -1.16
N LYS A 45 4.70 -7.49 -0.53
CA LYS A 45 5.90 -8.33 -0.39
C LYS A 45 6.41 -8.78 -1.76
N ASP A 46 5.50 -9.19 -2.64
CA ASP A 46 5.84 -9.58 -4.01
C ASP A 46 6.46 -8.40 -4.77
N HIS A 47 5.88 -7.21 -4.63
CA HIS A 47 6.41 -5.99 -5.23
C HIS A 47 7.82 -5.69 -4.73
N GLU A 48 8.05 -5.79 -3.42
CA GLU A 48 9.37 -5.59 -2.84
C GLU A 48 10.40 -6.51 -3.47
N MET A 49 10.08 -7.80 -3.60
CA MET A 49 10.99 -8.79 -4.17
C MET A 49 11.31 -8.48 -5.63
N LYS A 50 10.31 -8.08 -6.40
CA LYS A 50 10.49 -7.72 -7.81
C LYS A 50 11.37 -6.49 -7.98
N VAL A 51 11.16 -5.47 -7.15
CA VAL A 51 11.96 -4.23 -7.21
C VAL A 51 13.40 -4.49 -6.77
N ARG A 52 13.59 -5.33 -5.74
CA ARG A 52 14.94 -5.74 -5.33
C ARG A 52 15.67 -6.46 -6.46
N GLY A 53 14.95 -7.28 -7.21
CA GLY A 53 15.50 -7.96 -8.39
C GLY A 53 15.95 -6.98 -9.47
N LEU A 54 15.13 -5.97 -9.74
CA LEU A 54 15.48 -4.93 -10.71
C LEU A 54 16.68 -4.12 -10.26
N TYR A 55 16.74 -3.78 -8.97
CA TYR A 55 17.89 -3.09 -8.40
C TYR A 55 19.18 -3.91 -8.57
N ALA A 56 19.13 -5.17 -8.21
CA ALA A 56 20.30 -6.05 -8.31
C ALA A 56 20.78 -6.20 -9.75
N GLN A 57 19.85 -6.22 -10.69
CA GLN A 57 20.17 -6.31 -12.12
C GLN A 57 20.84 -5.04 -12.64
N GLU A 58 20.33 -3.87 -12.24
CA GLU A 58 20.86 -2.60 -12.71
C GLU A 58 22.13 -2.17 -11.96
N PHE A 59 22.24 -2.53 -10.67
CA PHE A 59 23.38 -2.16 -9.82
C PHE A 59 23.99 -3.41 -9.18
N PRO A 60 24.58 -4.32 -9.99
CA PRO A 60 25.03 -5.63 -9.48
C PRO A 60 26.16 -5.58 -8.47
N HIS A 61 26.91 -4.49 -8.45
CA HIS A 61 28.06 -4.35 -7.54
C HIS A 61 27.81 -3.37 -6.41
N GLU A 62 26.59 -2.86 -6.30
CA GLU A 62 26.23 -1.89 -5.26
C GLU A 62 25.22 -2.49 -4.30
N LYS A 63 25.65 -2.64 -3.06
CA LYS A 63 24.78 -3.15 -2.01
C LYS A 63 23.68 -2.15 -1.71
N LEU A 64 22.44 -2.64 -1.67
CA LEU A 64 21.29 -1.83 -1.29
C LEU A 64 21.38 -1.53 0.20
N LYS A 65 21.34 -0.24 0.56
CA LYS A 65 21.26 0.21 1.94
C LYS A 65 19.94 0.95 2.14
N LEU A 66 19.08 0.39 2.99
CA LEU A 66 17.86 1.06 3.36
C LEU A 66 18.14 2.08 4.46
N VAL A 67 17.50 3.24 4.34
CA VAL A 67 17.63 4.32 5.32
C VAL A 67 16.25 4.70 5.82
N GLY A 68 16.18 5.32 6.99
CA GLY A 68 14.93 5.75 7.58
C GLY A 68 14.20 4.63 8.30
N LYS A 69 13.08 4.98 8.89
CA LYS A 69 12.26 4.07 9.67
C LYS A 69 11.32 3.31 8.75
N LEU A 70 11.42 2.00 8.80
CA LEU A 70 10.55 1.11 8.01
C LEU A 70 9.31 0.72 8.78
N ASP A 71 9.28 1.03 10.08
CA ASP A 71 8.09 0.87 10.88
C ASP A 71 7.00 1.82 10.38
N MET A 72 5.78 1.42 10.65
CA MET A 72 4.63 2.17 10.24
C MET A 72 4.59 3.52 10.97
N GLN A 73 4.83 4.61 10.23
CA GLN A 73 4.68 5.94 10.79
C GLN A 73 3.22 6.37 10.64
N MET A 74 2.45 6.08 11.67
CA MET A 74 1.07 6.54 11.77
C MET A 74 0.95 7.66 12.81
N GLU A 75 1.94 8.56 12.82
CA GLU A 75 1.88 9.71 13.70
C GLU A 75 0.64 10.54 13.37
N GLY A 76 -0.21 10.71 14.36
CA GLY A 76 -1.47 11.44 14.19
C GLY A 76 -2.62 10.63 13.62
N LEU A 77 -2.39 9.36 13.29
CA LEU A 77 -3.46 8.47 12.83
C LEU A 77 -3.84 7.52 13.95
N GLU A 78 -5.12 7.48 14.27
CA GLU A 78 -5.66 6.50 15.20
C GLU A 78 -6.18 5.31 14.40
N LEU A 79 -5.78 4.10 14.77
CA LEU A 79 -6.30 2.88 14.15
C LEU A 79 -7.81 2.75 14.36
N GLY A 80 -8.36 3.51 15.30
CA GLY A 80 -9.80 3.57 15.53
C GLY A 80 -10.58 4.37 14.49
N ASP A 81 -9.89 5.10 13.58
CA ASP A 81 -10.53 5.80 12.47
C ASP A 81 -10.21 5.08 11.15
N PRO A 82 -11.02 4.11 10.76
CA PRO A 82 -10.71 3.29 9.57
C PRO A 82 -10.61 4.11 8.29
N LYS A 83 -11.44 5.12 8.14
CA LYS A 83 -11.42 5.95 6.92
C LYS A 83 -10.09 6.69 6.78
N ALA A 84 -9.63 7.31 7.87
CA ALA A 84 -8.36 8.05 7.86
C ALA A 84 -7.18 7.11 7.55
N VAL A 85 -7.17 5.93 8.12
CA VAL A 85 -6.12 4.93 7.88
C VAL A 85 -6.13 4.47 6.43
N LEU A 86 -7.32 4.23 5.87
CA LEU A 86 -7.45 3.80 4.47
C LEU A 86 -7.04 4.91 3.51
N GLU A 87 -7.37 6.16 3.81
CA GLU A 87 -6.94 7.30 3.00
C GLU A 87 -5.41 7.45 3.03
N PHE A 88 -4.81 7.20 4.19
CA PHE A 88 -3.35 7.18 4.32
C PHE A 88 -2.75 6.06 3.46
N ALA A 89 -3.34 4.85 3.52
CA ALA A 89 -2.89 3.74 2.69
C ALA A 89 -2.96 4.07 1.20
N ILE A 90 -4.04 4.71 0.76
CA ILE A 90 -4.22 5.15 -0.62
C ILE A 90 -3.10 6.11 -1.02
N SER A 91 -2.75 7.06 -0.16
CA SER A 91 -1.66 8.00 -0.44
C SER A 91 -0.32 7.29 -0.61
N ARG A 92 -0.10 6.20 0.14
CA ARG A 92 1.10 5.38 0.02
C ARG A 92 1.14 4.64 -1.32
N GLU A 93 0.01 4.10 -1.75
CA GLU A 93 -0.10 3.43 -3.05
C GLU A 93 0.16 4.42 -4.19
N GLU A 94 -0.36 5.64 -4.08
CA GLU A 94 -0.11 6.70 -5.08
C GLU A 94 1.36 7.06 -5.18
N LEU A 95 2.04 7.15 -4.05
CA LEU A 95 3.47 7.44 -4.03
C LEU A 95 4.26 6.35 -4.76
N ALA A 96 3.99 5.09 -4.43
CA ALA A 96 4.65 3.96 -5.07
C ALA A 96 4.39 3.95 -6.58
N GLN A 97 3.15 4.19 -6.99
CA GLN A 97 2.76 4.24 -8.40
C GLN A 97 3.58 5.30 -9.16
N LYS A 98 3.68 6.50 -8.59
CA LYS A 98 4.45 7.60 -9.21
C LYS A 98 5.92 7.25 -9.36
N ILE A 99 6.51 6.61 -8.34
CA ILE A 99 7.92 6.21 -8.39
C ILE A 99 8.14 5.17 -9.49
N TYR A 100 7.26 4.18 -9.59
CA TYR A 100 7.37 3.14 -10.63
C TYR A 100 7.22 3.72 -12.03
N LEU A 101 6.29 4.63 -12.24
CA LEU A 101 6.10 5.28 -13.54
C LEU A 101 7.33 6.12 -13.93
N LYS A 102 7.90 6.82 -12.96
CA LYS A 102 9.11 7.61 -13.20
C LYS A 102 10.31 6.71 -13.54
N LEU A 103 10.48 5.63 -12.80
CA LEU A 103 11.53 4.65 -13.09
C LEU A 103 11.34 4.02 -14.47
N ALA A 104 10.09 3.70 -14.83
CA ALA A 104 9.77 3.15 -16.14
C ALA A 104 10.13 4.13 -17.26
N GLU A 105 9.76 5.40 -17.09
CA GLU A 105 10.07 6.44 -18.06
C GLU A 105 11.57 6.58 -18.31
N GLN A 106 12.36 6.44 -17.26
CA GLN A 106 13.81 6.56 -17.31
C GLN A 106 14.51 5.27 -17.75
N SER A 107 13.79 4.17 -17.88
CA SER A 107 14.37 2.87 -18.21
C SER A 107 14.58 2.72 -19.71
N GLU A 108 15.77 2.26 -20.09
CA GLU A 108 16.09 1.95 -21.49
C GLU A 108 15.78 0.50 -21.84
N ASP A 109 15.86 -0.39 -20.84
CA ASP A 109 15.59 -1.81 -21.02
C ASP A 109 14.09 -2.04 -21.09
N ALA A 110 13.64 -2.68 -22.18
CA ALA A 110 12.22 -2.88 -22.45
C ALA A 110 11.54 -3.76 -21.40
N SER A 111 12.21 -4.79 -20.93
CA SER A 111 11.62 -5.71 -19.95
C SER A 111 11.51 -5.05 -18.57
N THR A 112 12.50 -4.26 -18.18
CA THR A 112 12.46 -3.48 -16.95
C THR A 112 11.33 -2.47 -16.98
N LYS A 113 11.20 -1.76 -18.10
CA LYS A 113 10.14 -0.77 -18.30
C LYS A 113 8.76 -1.43 -18.21
N ALA A 114 8.58 -2.59 -18.84
CA ALA A 114 7.32 -3.31 -18.81
C ALA A 114 6.96 -3.76 -17.40
N LEU A 115 7.92 -4.28 -16.65
CA LEU A 115 7.68 -4.73 -15.27
C LEU A 115 7.31 -3.55 -14.36
N LEU A 116 8.03 -2.43 -14.49
CA LEU A 116 7.72 -1.24 -13.68
C LEU A 116 6.33 -0.68 -13.98
N LYS A 117 5.92 -0.70 -15.25
CA LYS A 117 4.57 -0.29 -15.62
C LYS A 117 3.51 -1.23 -15.05
N GLN A 118 3.82 -2.52 -15.03
CA GLN A 118 2.92 -3.52 -14.43
C GLN A 118 2.77 -3.28 -12.94
N LEU A 119 3.88 -3.03 -12.23
CA LEU A 119 3.84 -2.71 -10.80
C LEU A 119 3.00 -1.46 -10.53
N ALA A 120 3.15 -0.43 -11.37
CA ALA A 120 2.35 0.79 -11.25
C ALA A 120 0.86 0.50 -11.43
N ALA A 121 0.51 -0.35 -12.39
CA ALA A 121 -0.88 -0.75 -12.63
C ALA A 121 -1.46 -1.54 -11.46
N GLU A 122 -0.65 -2.39 -10.84
CA GLU A 122 -1.07 -3.14 -9.66
C GLU A 122 -1.30 -2.23 -8.45
N GLU A 123 -0.49 -1.17 -8.29
CA GLU A 123 -0.73 -0.16 -7.25
C GLU A 123 -2.06 0.57 -7.48
N GLU A 124 -2.41 0.84 -8.73
CA GLU A 124 -3.71 1.43 -9.05
C GLU A 124 -4.86 0.51 -8.65
N GLN A 125 -4.72 -0.80 -8.89
CA GLN A 125 -5.72 -1.78 -8.48
C GLN A 125 -5.86 -1.81 -6.96
N HIS A 126 -4.74 -1.73 -6.22
CA HIS A 126 -4.77 -1.68 -4.76
C HIS A 126 -5.53 -0.46 -4.27
N LYS A 127 -5.33 0.70 -4.91
CA LYS A 127 -6.07 1.91 -4.56
C LYS A 127 -7.58 1.71 -4.76
N GLU A 128 -7.98 1.09 -5.85
CA GLU A 128 -9.38 0.80 -6.12
C GLU A 128 -10.00 -0.09 -5.04
N LEU A 129 -9.24 -1.10 -4.59
CA LEU A 129 -9.67 -1.98 -3.51
C LEU A 129 -9.84 -1.21 -2.21
N LEU A 130 -8.91 -0.29 -1.91
CA LEU A 130 -8.97 0.53 -0.70
C LEU A 130 -10.13 1.52 -0.75
N TYR A 131 -10.40 2.13 -1.90
CA TYR A 131 -11.57 2.99 -2.08
C TYR A 131 -12.87 2.21 -1.87
N ALA A 132 -12.94 0.99 -2.37
CA ALA A 132 -14.10 0.14 -2.17
C ALA A 132 -14.33 -0.18 -0.68
N GLU A 133 -13.25 -0.39 0.07
CA GLU A 133 -13.34 -0.59 1.52
C GLU A 133 -13.86 0.67 2.23
N ILE A 134 -13.42 1.85 1.81
CA ILE A 134 -13.93 3.12 2.36
C ILE A 134 -15.45 3.24 2.08
N GLU A 135 -15.86 2.98 0.85
CA GLU A 135 -17.28 3.03 0.48
C GLU A 135 -18.11 2.05 1.28
N LYS A 136 -17.58 0.86 1.50
CA LYS A 136 -18.26 -0.16 2.31
C LYS A 136 -18.47 0.34 3.74
N ILE A 137 -17.46 0.92 4.34
CA ILE A 137 -17.54 1.48 5.69
C ILE A 137 -18.52 2.65 5.73
N GLN A 138 -18.44 3.57 4.78
CA GLN A 138 -19.33 4.72 4.70
C GLN A 138 -20.78 4.30 4.40
N GLY A 139 -20.94 3.34 3.52
CA GLY A 139 -22.27 2.81 3.21
C GLY A 139 -22.92 2.18 4.41
N LEU A 140 -22.15 1.45 5.21
CA LEU A 140 -22.64 0.86 6.45
C LEU A 140 -23.02 1.94 7.45
N LEU A 141 -22.20 2.98 7.61
CA LEU A 141 -22.48 4.11 8.49
C LEU A 141 -23.71 4.87 8.06
N LYS A 142 -23.89 5.11 6.76
CA LYS A 142 -25.08 5.77 6.22
C LYS A 142 -26.36 4.97 6.51
N TRP A 143 -26.25 3.65 6.38
CA TRP A 143 -27.37 2.77 6.67
C TRP A 143 -27.76 2.85 8.14
N PHE A 144 -26.77 2.91 9.03
CA PHE A 144 -26.97 3.01 10.48
C PHE A 144 -27.34 4.43 10.94
N ASP A 145 -27.16 5.46 10.14
CA ASP A 145 -27.52 6.84 10.48
C ASP A 145 -29.03 7.13 10.29
N ARG A 146 -29.80 6.13 9.90
CA ARG A 146 -31.25 6.26 9.74
C ARG A 146 -31.95 5.85 11.04
N SER A 147 -33.27 5.98 11.03
CA SER A 147 -34.10 5.61 12.19
C SER A 147 -33.86 4.18 12.67
N GLU A 148 -33.49 3.30 11.76
CA GLU A 148 -33.16 1.91 12.09
C GLU A 148 -31.95 1.80 13.02
N LEU A 149 -31.00 2.74 12.92
CA LEU A 149 -29.84 2.74 13.81
C LEU A 149 -30.26 2.96 15.25
N ASP A 150 -31.17 3.90 15.49
CA ASP A 150 -31.67 4.16 16.83
C ASP A 150 -32.33 2.92 17.43
N GLY A 151 -33.19 2.28 16.66
CA GLY A 151 -33.82 1.03 17.09
C GLY A 151 -32.83 -0.11 17.29
N PHE A 152 -31.83 -0.19 16.43
CA PHE A 152 -30.77 -1.21 16.51
C PHE A 152 -29.88 -0.99 17.74
N MET A 153 -29.55 0.26 18.02
CA MET A 153 -28.66 0.62 19.13
C MET A 153 -29.32 0.50 20.50
N GLU A 154 -30.62 0.56 20.57
CA GLU A 154 -31.39 0.41 21.81
C GLU A 154 -31.48 -1.05 22.27
N HIS A 155 -31.12 -1.96 21.44
CA HIS A 155 -31.10 -3.39 21.74
C HIS A 155 -29.71 -3.87 22.04
#